data_c12cc295b2ddabdcb6396700d4fe8256
#
_entry.id   c12cc295b2ddabdcb6396700d4fe8256
#
_cell.length_a   1.000
_cell.length_b   1.000
_cell.length_c   1.000
_cell.angle_alpha   90.00
_cell.angle_beta   90.00
_cell.angle_gamma   90.00
#
_symmetry.space_group_name_H-M   'P 1'
#
loop_
_entity.id
_entity.type
_entity.pdbx_description
1 polymer ?
#
loop_
_entity_poly.entity_id
_entity_poly.type
_entity_poly.pdbx_seq_one_letter_code
_entity_poly.pdbx_strand_id
1 'polypeptide(L)'
;LTLLKEKGSYFFKPYGKGKGTGVVIMTYDYEKDTPCIDLKPITKEEFINYLKKHDDWFLSEAMKQHHFLDEIYDKTVNTIRFITLKDPKTHQFKVFFAVQRIGTKETIPVDNGSRGGLVANIDLETGVLSEARCLHNRNVYKVHPDSGAPIEGVQVPGWQKLKEDMLVLADKLPYMHFIAWDILITEEG
;
A
#
# COMPACT_ATOMS: atom_id res chain seq x y z
N LEU A 1 7.31 6.99 -22.03
CA LEU A 1 5.95 7.18 -22.55
C LEU A 1 5.32 5.88 -23.06
N THR A 2 6.07 5.05 -23.80
CA THR A 2 5.57 3.77 -24.33
C THR A 2 5.04 2.89 -23.20
N LEU A 3 5.81 2.69 -22.12
CA LEU A 3 5.38 1.91 -20.95
C LEU A 3 4.09 2.45 -20.32
N LEU A 4 3.95 3.77 -20.17
CA LEU A 4 2.73 4.37 -19.65
C LEU A 4 1.51 4.12 -20.55
N LYS A 5 1.70 4.14 -21.86
CA LYS A 5 0.63 3.83 -22.82
C LYS A 5 0.24 2.36 -22.80
N GLU A 6 1.16 1.45 -22.53
CA GLU A 6 0.88 0.01 -22.51
C GLU A 6 0.23 -0.45 -21.18
N LYS A 7 0.71 0.06 -20.05
CA LYS A 7 0.33 -0.42 -18.71
C LYS A 7 -0.54 0.56 -17.90
N GLY A 8 -0.66 1.80 -18.36
CA GLY A 8 -1.54 2.81 -17.80
C GLY A 8 -1.01 3.59 -16.61
N SER A 9 -0.32 2.97 -15.64
CA SER A 9 0.15 3.68 -14.45
C SER A 9 1.41 3.10 -13.83
N TYR A 10 2.24 3.99 -13.27
CA TYR A 10 3.46 3.66 -12.56
C TYR A 10 3.65 4.57 -11.35
N PHE A 11 4.27 4.03 -10.29
CA PHE A 11 4.86 4.85 -9.26
C PHE A 11 6.31 5.20 -9.62
N PHE A 12 6.66 6.47 -9.53
CA PHE A 12 8.01 6.98 -9.70
C PHE A 12 8.56 7.37 -8.33
N LYS A 13 9.67 6.79 -7.94
CA LYS A 13 10.15 6.79 -6.55
C LYS A 13 11.63 7.11 -6.46
N PRO A 14 12.06 7.99 -5.53
CA PRO A 14 13.47 8.23 -5.27
C PRO A 14 14.14 7.02 -4.60
N TYR A 15 15.40 6.75 -4.94
CA TYR A 15 16.19 5.79 -4.20
C TYR A 15 16.45 6.27 -2.76
N GLY A 16 16.43 5.33 -1.79
CA GLY A 16 16.84 5.56 -0.41
C GLY A 16 15.94 6.45 0.43
N LYS A 17 14.80 6.93 -0.08
CA LYS A 17 13.80 7.66 0.71
C LYS A 17 12.68 6.72 1.13
N GLY A 18 12.37 6.73 2.43
CA GLY A 18 11.27 5.95 3.01
C GLY A 18 10.01 6.79 3.26
N LYS A 19 8.99 6.17 3.86
CA LYS A 19 7.73 6.80 4.30
C LYS A 19 6.90 7.44 3.18
N GLY A 20 7.01 6.95 1.95
CA GLY A 20 6.30 7.52 0.79
C GLY A 20 6.74 8.94 0.41
N THR A 21 7.89 9.40 0.90
CA THR A 21 8.40 10.74 0.60
C THR A 21 8.86 10.82 -0.85
N GLY A 22 8.21 11.73 -1.62
CA GLY A 22 8.55 11.96 -3.03
C GLY A 22 7.98 10.92 -3.99
N VAL A 23 7.18 9.97 -3.54
CA VAL A 23 6.47 9.04 -4.43
C VAL A 23 5.48 9.83 -5.27
N VAL A 24 5.54 9.63 -6.58
CA VAL A 24 4.69 10.29 -7.57
C VAL A 24 3.99 9.22 -8.40
N ILE A 25 2.70 9.41 -8.68
CA ILE A 25 1.99 8.55 -9.63
C ILE A 25 2.10 9.15 -11.03
N MET A 26 2.52 8.32 -11.99
CA MET A 26 2.55 8.65 -13.40
C MET A 26 1.46 7.87 -14.12
N THR A 27 0.59 8.58 -14.83
CA THR A 27 -0.50 7.99 -15.63
C THR A 27 -0.51 8.56 -17.03
N TYR A 28 -1.35 7.99 -17.90
CA TYR A 28 -1.58 8.49 -19.25
C TYR A 28 -3.06 8.78 -19.47
N ASP A 29 -3.36 10.01 -19.89
CA ASP A 29 -4.70 10.42 -20.31
C ASP A 29 -4.85 10.12 -21.80
N TYR A 30 -5.56 9.03 -22.12
CA TYR A 30 -5.74 8.57 -23.51
C TYR A 30 -6.64 9.50 -24.33
N GLU A 31 -7.59 10.18 -23.70
CA GLU A 31 -8.49 11.10 -24.38
C GLU A 31 -7.75 12.35 -24.86
N LYS A 32 -6.82 12.83 -24.04
CA LYS A 32 -6.02 14.02 -24.35
C LYS A 32 -4.64 13.72 -24.97
N ASP A 33 -4.30 12.42 -25.14
CA ASP A 33 -2.97 11.94 -25.59
C ASP A 33 -1.81 12.58 -24.82
N THR A 34 -1.97 12.73 -23.47
CA THR A 34 -0.98 13.39 -22.60
C THR A 34 -0.58 12.56 -21.41
N PRO A 35 0.71 12.60 -20.99
CA PRO A 35 1.13 12.04 -19.70
C PRO A 35 0.62 12.92 -18.54
N CYS A 36 0.41 12.28 -17.37
CA CYS A 36 0.04 12.95 -16.15
C CYS A 36 1.04 12.64 -15.04
N ILE A 37 1.29 13.61 -14.16
CA ILE A 37 2.01 13.47 -12.90
C ILE A 37 1.06 13.85 -11.78
N ASP A 38 0.88 12.96 -10.79
CA ASP A 38 -0.10 13.09 -9.71
C ASP A 38 -1.49 13.48 -10.24
N LEU A 39 -1.92 12.76 -11.29
CA LEU A 39 -3.20 12.95 -11.99
C LEU A 39 -3.35 14.31 -12.72
N LYS A 40 -2.30 15.13 -12.77
CA LYS A 40 -2.31 16.40 -13.49
C LYS A 40 -1.68 16.21 -14.88
N PRO A 41 -2.41 16.52 -15.95
CA PRO A 41 -1.87 16.43 -17.30
C PRO A 41 -0.73 17.44 -17.50
N ILE A 42 0.31 16.99 -18.18
CA ILE A 42 1.46 17.82 -18.54
C ILE A 42 1.85 17.54 -19.99
N THR A 43 2.62 18.46 -20.61
CA THR A 43 3.14 18.24 -21.95
C THR A 43 4.17 17.11 -22.00
N LYS A 44 4.37 16.52 -23.18
CA LYS A 44 5.40 15.49 -23.38
C LYS A 44 6.81 16.03 -23.09
N GLU A 45 7.06 17.30 -23.38
CA GLU A 45 8.33 17.96 -23.10
C GLU A 45 8.56 18.13 -21.58
N GLU A 46 7.56 18.63 -20.85
CA GLU A 46 7.61 18.75 -19.39
C GLU A 46 7.83 17.38 -18.72
N PHE A 47 7.15 16.35 -19.23
CA PHE A 47 7.34 14.99 -18.74
C PHE A 47 8.77 14.49 -18.90
N ILE A 48 9.37 14.67 -20.10
CA ILE A 48 10.75 14.28 -20.37
C ILE A 48 11.72 15.07 -19.48
N ASN A 49 11.50 16.36 -19.32
CA ASN A 49 12.32 17.21 -18.45
C ASN A 49 12.21 16.80 -16.98
N TYR A 50 11.00 16.41 -16.54
CA TYR A 50 10.77 15.89 -15.20
C TYR A 50 11.57 14.60 -14.96
N LEU A 51 11.55 13.65 -15.91
CA LEU A 51 12.33 12.41 -15.79
C LEU A 51 13.84 12.68 -15.76
N LYS A 52 14.34 13.56 -16.62
CA LYS A 52 15.77 13.93 -16.63
C LYS A 52 16.24 14.58 -15.32
N LYS A 53 15.37 15.36 -14.67
CA LYS A 53 15.66 15.99 -13.38
C LYS A 53 15.73 14.99 -12.23
N HIS A 54 15.13 13.80 -12.40
CA HIS A 54 15.05 12.76 -11.39
C HIS A 54 15.61 11.44 -11.94
N ASP A 55 16.81 11.50 -12.52
CA ASP A 55 17.48 10.36 -13.17
C ASP A 55 17.94 9.27 -12.20
N ASP A 56 18.04 9.62 -10.90
CA ASP A 56 18.31 8.72 -9.76
C ASP A 56 17.06 8.02 -9.20
N TRP A 57 15.86 8.23 -9.81
CA TRP A 57 14.61 7.60 -9.38
C TRP A 57 14.33 6.34 -10.21
N PHE A 58 13.46 5.48 -9.68
CA PHE A 58 13.03 4.27 -10.38
C PHE A 58 11.51 4.21 -10.56
N LEU A 59 11.09 3.52 -11.60
CA LEU A 59 9.69 3.19 -11.87
C LEU A 59 9.35 1.85 -11.24
N SER A 60 8.22 1.78 -10.56
CA SER A 60 7.57 0.53 -10.19
C SER A 60 6.15 0.52 -10.75
N GLU A 61 5.72 -0.62 -11.26
CA GLU A 61 4.35 -0.79 -11.72
C GLU A 61 3.36 -0.45 -10.59
N ALA A 62 2.31 0.29 -10.92
CA ALA A 62 1.23 0.55 -9.98
C ALA A 62 0.29 -0.66 -10.01
N MET A 63 0.49 -1.56 -9.05
CA MET A 63 -0.37 -2.72 -8.87
C MET A 63 -1.77 -2.28 -8.45
N LYS A 64 -2.79 -2.92 -9.02
CA LYS A 64 -4.17 -2.69 -8.63
C LYS A 64 -4.47 -3.49 -7.35
N GLN A 65 -4.99 -2.81 -6.34
CA GLN A 65 -5.41 -3.47 -5.12
C GLN A 65 -6.71 -4.25 -5.32
N HIS A 66 -6.97 -5.23 -4.46
CA HIS A 66 -8.19 -6.01 -4.44
C HIS A 66 -9.41 -5.11 -4.16
N HIS A 67 -10.56 -5.42 -4.77
CA HIS A 67 -11.77 -4.60 -4.70
C HIS A 67 -12.24 -4.30 -3.26
N PHE A 68 -12.06 -5.20 -2.29
CA PHE A 68 -12.45 -4.93 -0.91
C PHE A 68 -11.75 -3.69 -0.32
N LEU A 69 -10.54 -3.36 -0.79
CA LEU A 69 -9.82 -2.14 -0.40
C LEU A 69 -10.30 -0.92 -1.19
N ASP A 70 -10.65 -1.11 -2.46
CA ASP A 70 -11.25 -0.05 -3.27
C ASP A 70 -12.62 0.37 -2.71
N GLU A 71 -13.39 -0.57 -2.16
CA GLU A 71 -14.65 -0.29 -1.47
C GLU A 71 -14.45 0.57 -0.21
N ILE A 72 -13.33 0.41 0.50
CA ILE A 72 -13.00 1.26 1.63
C ILE A 72 -12.49 2.61 1.13
N TYR A 73 -11.44 2.62 0.29
CA TYR A 73 -10.85 3.83 -0.27
C TYR A 73 -9.99 3.55 -1.51
N ASP A 74 -10.45 3.99 -2.66
CA ASP A 74 -9.87 3.72 -4.00
C ASP A 74 -8.81 4.74 -4.45
N LYS A 75 -8.57 5.81 -3.67
CA LYS A 75 -7.63 6.89 -4.05
C LYS A 75 -6.19 6.63 -3.61
N THR A 76 -5.97 5.59 -2.83
CA THR A 76 -4.65 5.17 -2.34
C THR A 76 -4.47 3.68 -2.52
N VAL A 77 -3.22 3.26 -2.63
CA VAL A 77 -2.86 1.84 -2.50
C VAL A 77 -2.75 1.53 -1.01
N ASN A 78 -3.62 0.64 -0.52
CA ASN A 78 -3.76 0.31 0.91
C ASN A 78 -3.09 -1.04 1.20
N THR A 79 -2.13 -1.05 2.11
CA THR A 79 -1.27 -2.22 2.36
C THR A 79 -1.49 -2.80 3.75
N ILE A 80 -1.18 -4.08 3.90
CA ILE A 80 -1.10 -4.72 5.21
C ILE A 80 0.35 -4.64 5.71
N ARG A 81 0.55 -4.04 6.88
CA ARG A 81 1.76 -4.22 7.66
C ARG A 81 1.63 -5.51 8.44
N PHE A 82 2.43 -6.49 8.08
CA PHE A 82 2.41 -7.83 8.67
C PHE A 82 3.75 -8.11 9.34
N ILE A 83 3.74 -8.52 10.61
CA ILE A 83 4.96 -8.76 11.37
C ILE A 83 5.08 -10.22 11.73
N THR A 84 6.22 -10.82 11.36
CA THR A 84 6.60 -12.15 11.81
C THR A 84 7.79 -12.08 12.75
N LEU A 85 7.74 -12.90 13.81
CA LEU A 85 8.82 -13.08 14.78
C LEU A 85 9.23 -14.55 14.84
N LYS A 86 10.53 -14.79 14.92
CA LYS A 86 11.07 -16.11 15.17
C LYS A 86 11.11 -16.41 16.66
N ASP A 87 10.43 -17.46 17.07
CA ASP A 87 10.43 -17.91 18.44
C ASP A 87 11.84 -18.41 18.83
N PRO A 88 12.48 -17.85 19.87
CA PRO A 88 13.85 -18.20 20.22
C PRO A 88 14.02 -19.64 20.73
N LYS A 89 12.93 -20.30 21.18
CA LYS A 89 12.97 -21.65 21.71
C LYS A 89 12.70 -22.71 20.64
N THR A 90 11.69 -22.44 19.80
CA THR A 90 11.26 -23.40 18.77
C THR A 90 11.91 -23.16 17.42
N HIS A 91 12.51 -21.98 17.22
CA HIS A 91 13.06 -21.49 15.95
C HIS A 91 12.03 -21.38 14.82
N GLN A 92 10.74 -21.44 15.13
CA GLN A 92 9.66 -21.30 14.18
C GLN A 92 9.19 -19.84 14.12
N PHE A 93 8.80 -19.37 12.94
CA PHE A 93 8.15 -18.08 12.79
C PHE A 93 6.70 -18.13 13.25
N LYS A 94 6.26 -17.05 13.86
CA LYS A 94 4.87 -16.81 14.25
C LYS A 94 4.45 -15.40 13.81
N VAL A 95 3.19 -15.27 13.46
CA VAL A 95 2.61 -13.94 13.23
C VAL A 95 2.50 -13.24 14.58
N PHE A 96 3.11 -12.06 14.68
CA PHE A 96 3.07 -11.27 15.90
C PHE A 96 1.89 -10.31 15.91
N PHE A 97 1.72 -9.56 14.83
CA PHE A 97 0.51 -8.77 14.58
C PHE A 97 0.40 -8.43 13.09
N ALA A 98 -0.79 -8.01 12.69
CA ALA A 98 -1.05 -7.47 11.37
C ALA A 98 -2.00 -6.28 11.48
N VAL A 99 -1.78 -5.26 10.65
CA VAL A 99 -2.66 -4.11 10.55
C VAL A 99 -2.90 -3.74 9.09
N GLN A 100 -4.14 -3.38 8.78
CA GLN A 100 -4.50 -2.77 7.52
C GLN A 100 -4.17 -1.28 7.58
N ARG A 101 -3.34 -0.82 6.67
CA ARG A 101 -3.09 0.60 6.46
C ARG A 101 -4.04 1.09 5.38
N ILE A 102 -4.67 2.23 5.63
CA ILE A 102 -5.67 2.83 4.75
C ILE A 102 -5.33 4.29 4.58
N GLY A 103 -5.23 4.73 3.35
CA GLY A 103 -4.96 6.13 3.06
C GLY A 103 -6.17 7.02 3.34
N THR A 104 -5.96 8.31 3.23
CA THR A 104 -6.98 9.37 3.29
C THR A 104 -6.69 10.40 2.21
N LYS A 105 -7.57 11.36 1.99
CA LYS A 105 -7.32 12.46 1.06
C LYS A 105 -6.01 13.21 1.32
N GLU A 106 -5.53 13.20 2.58
CA GLU A 106 -4.27 13.86 2.97
C GLU A 106 -3.03 13.05 2.57
N THR A 107 -3.20 11.76 2.30
CA THR A 107 -2.08 10.85 2.05
C THR A 107 -1.93 10.42 0.60
N ILE A 108 -2.87 10.74 -0.27
CA ILE A 108 -2.83 10.37 -1.69
C ILE A 108 -1.42 10.63 -2.27
N PRO A 109 -0.83 9.68 -3.01
CA PRO A 109 -1.39 8.40 -3.48
C PRO A 109 -1.06 7.18 -2.59
N VAL A 110 -0.56 7.37 -1.38
CA VAL A 110 -0.08 6.32 -0.47
C VAL A 110 -0.87 6.27 0.85
N ASP A 111 -0.76 5.15 1.57
CA ASP A 111 -1.48 4.86 2.83
C ASP A 111 -0.71 5.27 4.10
N ASN A 112 0.17 6.25 4.00
CA ASN A 112 1.14 6.53 5.05
C ASN A 112 0.50 7.09 6.33
N GLY A 113 0.53 6.29 7.42
CA GLY A 113 -0.01 6.66 8.73
C GLY A 113 0.62 7.91 9.36
N SER A 114 1.90 8.21 9.08
CA SER A 114 2.57 9.40 9.61
C SER A 114 2.12 10.72 8.94
N ARG A 115 1.31 10.61 7.87
CA ARG A 115 0.76 11.76 7.14
C ARG A 115 -0.76 11.91 7.27
N GLY A 116 -1.39 11.16 8.19
CA GLY A 116 -2.82 11.18 8.36
C GLY A 116 -3.56 9.94 7.84
N GLY A 117 -2.83 8.93 7.37
CA GLY A 117 -3.40 7.62 7.05
C GLY A 117 -3.92 6.91 8.31
N LEU A 118 -4.81 5.96 8.09
CA LEU A 118 -5.46 5.18 9.11
C LEU A 118 -4.79 3.81 9.27
N VAL A 119 -4.91 3.25 10.46
CA VAL A 119 -4.42 1.91 10.79
C VAL A 119 -5.52 1.16 11.54
N ALA A 120 -6.03 0.06 10.97
CA ALA A 120 -6.96 -0.86 11.60
C ALA A 120 -6.23 -2.16 11.98
N ASN A 121 -6.43 -2.65 13.19
CA ASN A 121 -5.89 -3.95 13.58
C ASN A 121 -6.63 -5.06 12.82
N ILE A 122 -5.90 -6.10 12.42
CA ILE A 122 -6.48 -7.32 11.85
C ILE A 122 -6.48 -8.39 12.94
N ASP A 123 -7.65 -8.90 13.28
CA ASP A 123 -7.74 -10.05 14.18
C ASP A 123 -7.04 -11.26 13.55
N LEU A 124 -6.05 -11.81 14.25
CA LEU A 124 -5.19 -12.85 13.68
C LEU A 124 -5.91 -14.18 13.45
N GLU A 125 -7.00 -14.44 14.18
CA GLU A 125 -7.77 -15.69 14.01
C GLU A 125 -8.79 -15.55 12.88
N THR A 126 -9.51 -14.44 12.84
CA THR A 126 -10.62 -14.25 11.91
C THR A 126 -10.26 -13.47 10.66
N GLY A 127 -9.28 -12.56 10.71
CA GLY A 127 -8.95 -11.63 9.63
C GLY A 127 -9.88 -10.42 9.56
N VAL A 128 -10.69 -10.19 10.62
CA VAL A 128 -11.62 -9.07 10.67
C VAL A 128 -10.91 -7.79 11.12
N LEU A 129 -11.21 -6.68 10.47
CA LEU A 129 -10.67 -5.37 10.82
C LEU A 129 -11.36 -4.81 12.07
N SER A 130 -10.58 -4.26 12.98
CA SER A 130 -11.07 -3.41 14.07
C SER A 130 -11.45 -2.00 13.57
N GLU A 131 -11.93 -1.16 14.47
CA GLU A 131 -11.93 0.28 14.25
C GLU A 131 -10.52 0.76 13.86
N ALA A 132 -10.43 1.74 12.96
CA ALA A 132 -9.16 2.31 12.54
C ALA A 132 -8.77 3.50 13.43
N ARG A 133 -7.47 3.75 13.53
CA ARG A 133 -6.90 4.89 14.26
C ARG A 133 -6.03 5.72 13.34
N CYS A 134 -6.18 7.03 13.44
CA CYS A 134 -5.24 7.95 12.83
C CYS A 134 -4.11 8.24 13.83
N LEU A 135 -2.87 7.88 13.46
CA LEU A 135 -1.71 8.10 14.34
C LEU A 135 -1.39 9.60 14.51
N HIS A 136 -1.81 10.43 13.56
CA HIS A 136 -1.52 11.87 13.55
C HIS A 136 -2.38 12.64 14.57
N ASN A 137 -3.70 12.39 14.58
CA ASN A 137 -4.65 13.11 15.44
C ASN A 137 -5.27 12.26 16.54
N ARG A 138 -4.93 10.95 16.61
CA ARG A 138 -5.44 9.96 17.58
C ARG A 138 -6.93 9.68 17.49
N ASN A 139 -7.61 10.17 16.46
CA ASN A 139 -9.02 9.88 16.25
C ASN A 139 -9.23 8.42 15.90
N VAL A 140 -10.42 7.94 16.23
CA VAL A 140 -10.88 6.56 15.98
C VAL A 140 -12.03 6.60 14.98
N TYR A 141 -11.99 5.67 14.01
CA TYR A 141 -12.91 5.63 12.89
C TYR A 141 -13.45 4.21 12.68
N LYS A 142 -14.77 4.04 12.81
CA LYS A 142 -15.47 2.81 12.41
C LYS A 142 -15.78 2.79 10.93
N VAL A 143 -15.89 3.99 10.36
CA VAL A 143 -16.09 4.23 8.93
C VAL A 143 -14.99 5.15 8.43
N HIS A 144 -14.66 5.04 7.15
CA HIS A 144 -13.61 5.87 6.54
C HIS A 144 -14.07 7.35 6.45
N PRO A 145 -13.26 8.32 6.91
CA PRO A 145 -13.70 9.72 7.03
C PRO A 145 -13.99 10.39 5.69
N ASP A 146 -13.36 9.97 4.60
CA ASP A 146 -13.53 10.62 3.30
C ASP A 146 -14.54 9.88 2.39
N SER A 147 -14.61 8.54 2.44
CA SER A 147 -15.55 7.74 1.63
C SER A 147 -16.86 7.41 2.35
N GLY A 148 -16.86 7.37 3.69
CA GLY A 148 -17.99 6.89 4.48
C GLY A 148 -18.15 5.36 4.50
N ALA A 149 -17.25 4.63 3.85
CA ALA A 149 -17.29 3.17 3.81
C ALA A 149 -16.97 2.54 5.18
N PRO A 150 -17.53 1.39 5.52
CA PRO A 150 -17.21 0.69 6.75
C PRO A 150 -15.74 0.24 6.77
N ILE A 151 -15.12 0.29 7.95
CA ILE A 151 -13.79 -0.29 8.23
C ILE A 151 -13.95 -1.40 9.26
N GLU A 152 -14.55 -1.08 10.41
CA GLU A 152 -14.78 -2.06 11.47
C GLU A 152 -15.68 -3.19 10.97
N GLY A 153 -15.24 -4.42 11.19
CA GLY A 153 -15.98 -5.62 10.79
C GLY A 153 -15.71 -6.08 9.35
N VAL A 154 -14.95 -5.36 8.56
CA VAL A 154 -14.57 -5.79 7.21
C VAL A 154 -13.63 -6.99 7.31
N GLN A 155 -13.90 -8.02 6.50
CA GLN A 155 -13.12 -9.26 6.43
C GLN A 155 -12.03 -9.14 5.37
N VAL A 156 -10.78 -9.39 5.73
CA VAL A 156 -9.67 -9.53 4.78
C VAL A 156 -9.85 -10.85 4.00
N PRO A 157 -10.00 -10.81 2.68
CA PRO A 157 -10.17 -12.02 1.88
C PRO A 157 -8.93 -12.91 1.93
N GLY A 158 -9.14 -14.24 1.97
CA GLY A 158 -8.05 -15.20 1.95
C GLY A 158 -7.12 -15.16 3.17
N TRP A 159 -7.53 -14.56 4.29
CA TRP A 159 -6.68 -14.28 5.45
C TRP A 159 -5.88 -15.48 5.96
N GLN A 160 -6.50 -16.66 6.07
CA GLN A 160 -5.81 -17.85 6.58
C GLN A 160 -4.68 -18.28 5.64
N LYS A 161 -4.98 -18.29 4.33
CA LYS A 161 -3.97 -18.63 3.31
C LYS A 161 -2.84 -17.60 3.30
N LEU A 162 -3.15 -16.31 3.42
CA LEU A 162 -2.14 -15.25 3.52
C LEU A 162 -1.20 -15.50 4.70
N LYS A 163 -1.72 -15.84 5.88
CA LYS A 163 -0.88 -16.16 7.05
C LYS A 163 0.05 -17.34 6.79
N GLU A 164 -0.48 -18.41 6.21
CA GLU A 164 0.30 -19.63 5.88
C GLU A 164 1.41 -19.30 4.90
N ASP A 165 1.10 -18.62 3.81
CA ASP A 165 2.06 -18.23 2.77
C ASP A 165 3.17 -17.34 3.33
N MET A 166 2.81 -16.37 4.19
CA MET A 166 3.79 -15.46 4.80
C MET A 166 4.70 -16.16 5.80
N LEU A 167 4.23 -17.17 6.52
CA LEU A 167 5.07 -18.00 7.39
C LEU A 167 6.03 -18.86 6.56
N VAL A 168 5.56 -19.47 5.48
CA VAL A 168 6.42 -20.20 4.53
C VAL A 168 7.50 -19.30 3.92
N LEU A 169 7.16 -18.06 3.58
CA LEU A 169 8.13 -17.08 3.09
C LEU A 169 9.15 -16.69 4.16
N ALA A 170 8.70 -16.49 5.40
CA ALA A 170 9.59 -16.18 6.52
C ALA A 170 10.60 -17.30 6.79
N ASP A 171 10.18 -18.56 6.69
CA ASP A 171 11.07 -19.71 6.87
C ASP A 171 12.18 -19.80 5.80
N LYS A 172 11.97 -19.21 4.61
CA LYS A 172 13.03 -19.09 3.57
C LYS A 172 14.12 -18.06 3.93
N LEU A 173 13.92 -17.30 5.00
CA LEU A 173 14.86 -16.30 5.51
C LEU A 173 15.35 -16.67 6.92
N PRO A 174 16.04 -17.83 7.09
CA PRO A 174 16.32 -18.42 8.40
C PRO A 174 17.24 -17.58 9.29
N TYR A 175 17.98 -16.64 8.70
CA TYR A 175 18.88 -15.70 9.41
C TYR A 175 18.13 -14.48 10.00
N MET A 176 16.87 -14.28 9.63
CA MET A 176 16.05 -13.20 10.19
C MET A 176 15.36 -13.69 11.47
N HIS A 177 15.21 -12.78 12.43
CA HIS A 177 14.45 -13.04 13.66
C HIS A 177 13.18 -12.22 13.76
N PHE A 178 13.16 -11.09 13.04
CA PHE A 178 12.06 -10.15 12.93
C PHE A 178 11.94 -9.74 11.46
N ILE A 179 10.75 -9.85 10.91
CA ILE A 179 10.48 -9.37 9.54
C ILE A 179 9.20 -8.53 9.55
N ALA A 180 9.31 -7.31 9.03
CA ALA A 180 8.17 -6.44 8.77
C ALA A 180 7.87 -6.45 7.28
N TRP A 181 6.72 -7.00 6.91
CA TRP A 181 6.24 -7.10 5.55
C TRP A 181 5.26 -5.97 5.24
N ASP A 182 5.36 -5.40 4.05
CA ASP A 182 4.32 -4.58 3.44
C ASP A 182 3.69 -5.40 2.32
N ILE A 183 2.42 -5.74 2.47
CA ILE A 183 1.70 -6.65 1.58
C ILE A 183 0.58 -5.89 0.91
N LEU A 184 0.50 -6.01 -0.40
CA LEU A 184 -0.66 -5.58 -1.19
C LEU A 184 -1.43 -6.83 -1.61
N ILE A 185 -2.71 -6.90 -1.28
CA ILE A 185 -3.61 -7.93 -1.81
C ILE A 185 -4.13 -7.44 -3.16
N THR A 186 -4.04 -8.29 -4.17
CA THR A 186 -4.57 -8.06 -5.52
C THR A 186 -5.72 -9.02 -5.80
N GLU A 187 -6.43 -8.85 -6.93
CA GLU A 187 -7.48 -9.79 -7.35
C GLU A 187 -6.95 -11.21 -7.65
N GLU A 188 -5.66 -11.31 -7.92
CA GLU A 188 -5.00 -12.59 -8.23
C GLU A 188 -4.44 -13.29 -6.97
N GLY A 189 -4.47 -12.63 -5.81
CA GLY A 189 -3.98 -13.14 -4.51
C GLY A 189 -2.76 -12.43 -3.98
#